data_bd071359e52bd9a10fe0c48f1f2aeb2a
#
_entry.id   bd071359e52bd9a10fe0c48f1f2aeb2a
#
_cell.length_a   1.000
_cell.length_b   1.000
_cell.length_c   1.000
_cell.angle_alpha   90.00
_cell.angle_beta   90.00
_cell.angle_gamma   90.00
#
_symmetry.space_group_name_H-M   'P 1'
#
loop_
_entity.id
_entity.type
_entity.pdbx_description
1 polymer ?
#
loop_
_entity_poly.entity_id
_entity_poly.type
_entity_poly.pdbx_seq_one_letter_code
_entity_poly.pdbx_strand_id
1 'polypeptide(L)'
;MTQKAPARFLKMIVVGTDFSVCAARALSFAVSIASSQGGKLHLVHVLMEPVQAFDVAAALPYPDSGVRKEWEEAARERLAREARAAERRGVATTWELKWGRPSDALIEVAEARKASLVVLGTHGRSALEKMLLGSTAERVVRLSAVPVLTVREKK
;
A
#
# COMPACT_ATOMS: atom_id res chain seq x y z
N MET A 1 -40.24 -12.04 3.58
CA MET A 1 -39.44 -11.23 2.67
C MET A 1 -37.97 -11.48 3.01
N THR A 2 -37.26 -12.27 2.21
CA THR A 2 -35.84 -12.58 2.42
C THR A 2 -35.06 -11.40 1.92
N GLN A 3 -34.54 -10.59 2.82
CA GLN A 3 -33.65 -9.47 2.48
C GLN A 3 -32.38 -10.06 1.88
N LYS A 4 -32.23 -9.94 0.56
CA LYS A 4 -31.03 -10.38 -0.16
C LYS A 4 -29.85 -9.59 0.40
N ALA A 5 -28.88 -10.30 0.99
CA ALA A 5 -27.67 -9.66 1.51
C ALA A 5 -27.08 -8.74 0.42
N PRO A 6 -26.64 -7.53 0.76
CA PRO A 6 -26.09 -6.61 -0.23
C PRO A 6 -24.94 -7.28 -0.97
N ALA A 7 -24.92 -7.10 -2.28
CA ALA A 7 -23.86 -7.68 -3.12
C ALA A 7 -22.50 -7.18 -2.59
N ARG A 8 -21.62 -8.10 -2.18
CA ARG A 8 -20.28 -7.80 -1.70
C ARG A 8 -19.40 -7.41 -2.87
N PHE A 9 -19.33 -6.12 -3.18
CA PHE A 9 -18.56 -5.60 -4.31
C PHE A 9 -17.05 -5.59 -4.04
N LEU A 10 -16.63 -5.38 -2.79
CA LEU A 10 -15.23 -5.22 -2.42
C LEU A 10 -14.69 -6.48 -1.73
N LYS A 11 -14.31 -7.49 -2.52
CA LYS A 11 -13.84 -8.78 -2.01
C LYS A 11 -12.38 -8.76 -1.60
N MET A 12 -11.53 -8.10 -2.40
CA MET A 12 -10.10 -7.96 -2.19
C MET A 12 -9.71 -6.49 -2.31
N ILE A 13 -9.10 -5.94 -1.28
CA ILE A 13 -8.58 -4.57 -1.25
C ILE A 13 -7.08 -4.63 -1.11
N VAL A 14 -6.36 -4.09 -2.08
CA VAL A 14 -4.91 -3.90 -2.01
C VAL A 14 -4.61 -2.56 -1.36
N VAL A 15 -3.74 -2.56 -0.37
CA VAL A 15 -3.35 -1.36 0.38
C VAL A 15 -1.85 -1.12 0.22
N GLY A 16 -1.48 0.01 -0.39
CA GLY A 16 -0.09 0.45 -0.43
C GLY A 16 0.30 1.15 0.87
N THR A 17 1.38 0.72 1.50
CA THR A 17 1.93 1.35 2.71
C THR A 17 3.41 1.66 2.54
N ASP A 18 3.81 2.87 2.93
CA ASP A 18 5.19 3.29 3.16
C ASP A 18 5.46 3.52 4.65
N PHE A 19 4.51 3.10 5.48
CA PHE A 19 4.51 3.28 6.92
C PHE A 19 4.45 4.73 7.40
N SER A 20 4.05 5.66 6.54
CA SER A 20 3.77 7.05 6.92
C SER A 20 2.45 7.16 7.68
N VAL A 21 2.23 8.32 8.32
CA VAL A 21 0.94 8.63 8.98
C VAL A 21 -0.21 8.59 7.97
N CYS A 22 0.03 9.08 6.75
CA CYS A 22 -0.95 9.06 5.67
C CYS A 22 -1.30 7.63 5.24
N ALA A 23 -0.30 6.74 5.12
CA ALA A 23 -0.51 5.33 4.82
C ALA A 23 -1.25 4.59 5.96
N ALA A 24 -0.91 4.86 7.22
CA ALA A 24 -1.61 4.28 8.36
C ALA A 24 -3.09 4.67 8.38
N ARG A 25 -3.40 5.92 7.99
CA ARG A 25 -4.77 6.38 7.85
C ARG A 25 -5.48 5.69 6.68
N ALA A 26 -4.82 5.54 5.54
CA ALA A 26 -5.34 4.80 4.40
C ALA A 26 -5.67 3.34 4.77
N LEU A 27 -4.79 2.68 5.52
CA LEU A 27 -5.03 1.34 6.06
C LEU A 27 -6.25 1.31 6.99
N SER A 28 -6.40 2.29 7.87
CA SER A 28 -7.57 2.36 8.76
C SER A 28 -8.89 2.46 7.99
N PHE A 29 -8.94 3.26 6.91
CA PHE A 29 -10.10 3.32 6.01
C PHE A 29 -10.33 1.99 5.30
N ALA A 30 -9.29 1.37 4.76
CA ALA A 30 -9.38 0.08 4.09
C ALA A 30 -9.93 -1.02 5.02
N VAL A 31 -9.47 -1.06 6.28
CA VAL A 31 -9.99 -1.98 7.31
C VAL A 31 -11.48 -1.75 7.56
N SER A 32 -11.91 -0.49 7.68
CA SER A 32 -13.33 -0.16 7.90
C SER A 32 -14.20 -0.58 6.72
N ILE A 33 -13.74 -0.35 5.49
CA ILE A 33 -14.43 -0.77 4.26
C ILE A 33 -14.48 -2.31 4.19
N ALA A 34 -13.35 -3.00 4.38
CA ALA A 34 -13.30 -4.45 4.32
C ALA A 34 -14.20 -5.09 5.39
N SER A 35 -14.20 -4.57 6.61
CA SER A 35 -15.06 -5.04 7.70
C SER A 35 -16.54 -4.92 7.34
N SER A 36 -16.98 -3.78 6.80
CA SER A 36 -18.39 -3.55 6.43
C SER A 36 -18.83 -4.40 5.23
N GLN A 37 -17.93 -4.71 4.31
CA GLN A 37 -18.22 -5.46 3.08
C GLN A 37 -17.91 -6.97 3.19
N GLY A 38 -17.31 -7.42 4.30
CA GLY A 38 -16.82 -8.80 4.45
C GLY A 38 -15.70 -9.12 3.46
N GLY A 39 -14.90 -8.13 3.13
CA GLY A 39 -13.74 -8.24 2.24
C GLY A 39 -12.48 -8.66 2.98
N LYS A 40 -11.39 -8.80 2.22
CA LYS A 40 -10.04 -9.13 2.69
C LYS A 40 -9.07 -8.03 2.29
N LEU A 41 -7.98 -7.88 3.05
CA LEU A 41 -6.90 -6.95 2.73
C LEU A 41 -5.65 -7.68 2.25
N HIS A 42 -4.94 -7.01 1.37
CA HIS A 42 -3.58 -7.38 1.00
C HIS A 42 -2.68 -6.15 1.08
N LEU A 43 -1.77 -6.13 2.05
CA LEU A 43 -0.85 -5.02 2.27
C LEU A 43 0.38 -5.18 1.39
N VAL A 44 0.82 -4.10 0.77
CA VAL A 44 2.02 -4.08 -0.07
C VAL A 44 2.93 -2.95 0.38
N HIS A 45 4.16 -3.29 0.73
CA HIS A 45 5.26 -2.33 0.86
C HIS A 45 6.28 -2.57 -0.23
N VAL A 46 6.83 -1.50 -0.76
CA VAL A 46 7.82 -1.58 -1.84
C VAL A 46 9.10 -0.88 -1.40
N LEU A 47 10.18 -1.63 -1.36
CA LEU A 47 11.53 -1.10 -1.19
C LEU A 47 12.03 -0.62 -2.56
N MET A 48 12.53 0.60 -2.62
CA MET A 48 13.11 1.14 -3.85
C MET A 48 14.60 0.82 -3.91
N GLU A 49 15.05 0.41 -5.10
CA GLU A 49 16.48 0.32 -5.36
C GLU A 49 17.10 1.72 -5.21
N PRO A 50 18.24 1.84 -4.53
CA PRO A 50 18.90 3.14 -4.34
C PRO A 50 19.18 3.91 -5.64
N VAL A 51 19.41 3.18 -6.72
CA VAL A 51 19.67 3.74 -8.07
C VAL A 51 18.43 4.39 -8.68
N GLN A 52 17.23 3.97 -8.27
CA GLN A 52 15.97 4.54 -8.79
C GLN A 52 15.53 5.81 -8.05
N ALA A 53 16.15 6.08 -6.92
CA ALA A 53 15.78 7.24 -6.10
C ALA A 53 16.44 8.55 -6.57
N PHE A 54 17.61 8.48 -7.25
CA PHE A 54 18.34 9.68 -7.67
C PHE A 54 19.21 9.41 -8.91
N ASP A 55 19.11 10.31 -9.91
CA ASP A 55 20.09 10.40 -11.01
C ASP A 55 21.53 10.71 -10.54
N VAL A 56 21.71 11.01 -9.26
CA VAL A 56 22.98 11.36 -8.61
C VAL A 56 23.64 10.14 -7.94
N ALA A 57 22.97 9.01 -7.84
CA ALA A 57 23.43 7.85 -7.07
C ALA A 57 24.50 6.99 -7.78
N ALA A 58 24.92 7.35 -8.98
CA ALA A 58 26.04 6.69 -9.65
C ALA A 58 27.39 6.78 -8.89
N ALA A 59 27.44 7.61 -7.83
CA ALA A 59 28.64 7.81 -7.00
C ALA A 59 28.56 7.17 -5.60
N LEU A 60 27.40 6.60 -5.21
CA LEU A 60 27.30 5.94 -3.91
C LEU A 60 27.49 4.42 -4.06
N PRO A 61 28.27 3.78 -3.17
CA PRO A 61 28.39 2.33 -3.19
C PRO A 61 27.01 1.71 -3.04
N TYR A 62 26.72 0.72 -3.87
CA TYR A 62 25.49 -0.09 -3.77
C TYR A 62 25.43 -0.67 -2.35
N PRO A 63 24.26 -0.61 -1.66
CA PRO A 63 24.18 -1.12 -0.30
C PRO A 63 24.63 -2.57 -0.27
N ASP A 64 25.53 -2.87 0.68
CA ASP A 64 25.96 -4.23 0.93
C ASP A 64 24.75 -5.16 1.13
N SER A 65 24.92 -6.42 0.79
CA SER A 65 23.90 -7.45 0.94
C SER A 65 23.34 -7.54 2.37
N GLY A 66 24.16 -7.20 3.37
CA GLY A 66 23.77 -7.11 4.78
C GLY A 66 22.73 -6.01 5.02
N VAL A 67 22.98 -4.82 4.51
CA VAL A 67 22.08 -3.67 4.66
C VAL A 67 20.73 -3.92 3.97
N ARG A 68 20.75 -4.51 2.79
CA ARG A 68 19.49 -4.88 2.10
C ARG A 68 18.66 -5.86 2.94
N LYS A 69 19.30 -6.85 3.52
CA LYS A 69 18.64 -7.84 4.37
C LYS A 69 18.03 -7.20 5.61
N GLU A 70 18.72 -6.29 6.26
CA GLU A 70 18.20 -5.53 7.40
C GLU A 70 16.95 -4.72 7.02
N TRP A 71 16.95 -4.06 5.86
CA TRP A 71 15.80 -3.30 5.38
C TRP A 71 14.60 -4.21 5.10
N GLU A 72 14.84 -5.37 4.49
CA GLU A 72 13.79 -6.35 4.26
C GLU A 72 13.20 -6.90 5.56
N GLU A 73 14.05 -7.27 6.52
CA GLU A 73 13.61 -7.76 7.82
C GLU A 73 12.77 -6.72 8.56
N ALA A 74 13.25 -5.48 8.63
CA ALA A 74 12.52 -4.39 9.27
C ALA A 74 11.18 -4.11 8.58
N ALA A 75 11.13 -4.15 7.24
CA ALA A 75 9.89 -3.95 6.48
C ALA A 75 8.90 -5.10 6.69
N ARG A 76 9.37 -6.35 6.69
CA ARG A 76 8.53 -7.53 6.97
C ARG A 76 7.93 -7.50 8.37
N GLU A 77 8.70 -7.13 9.37
CA GLU A 77 8.21 -6.99 10.74
C GLU A 77 7.09 -5.93 10.85
N ARG A 78 7.27 -4.80 10.17
CA ARG A 78 6.26 -3.73 10.14
C ARG A 78 4.98 -4.17 9.42
N LEU A 79 5.10 -4.79 8.23
CA LEU A 79 3.96 -5.34 7.49
C LEU A 79 3.20 -6.38 8.32
N ALA A 80 3.90 -7.31 8.94
CA ALA A 80 3.29 -8.33 9.79
C ALA A 80 2.56 -7.72 10.99
N ARG A 81 3.08 -6.63 11.57
CA ARG A 81 2.44 -5.91 12.67
C ARG A 81 1.16 -5.20 12.22
N GLU A 82 1.20 -4.51 11.06
CA GLU A 82 0.01 -3.88 10.48
C GLU A 82 -1.07 -4.90 10.12
N ALA A 83 -0.68 -6.03 9.51
CA ALA A 83 -1.60 -7.11 9.18
C ALA A 83 -2.28 -7.68 10.43
N ARG A 84 -1.51 -8.01 11.46
CA ARG A 84 -2.07 -8.46 12.76
C ARG A 84 -3.01 -7.44 13.41
N ALA A 85 -2.73 -6.15 13.23
CA ALA A 85 -3.62 -5.11 13.75
C ALA A 85 -4.98 -5.09 13.01
N ALA A 86 -4.99 -5.31 11.70
CA ALA A 86 -6.20 -5.44 10.91
C ALA A 86 -6.97 -6.73 11.23
N GLU A 87 -6.28 -7.85 11.43
CA GLU A 87 -6.86 -9.13 11.82
C GLU A 87 -7.56 -9.05 13.19
N ARG A 88 -6.98 -8.34 14.16
CA ARG A 88 -7.64 -8.09 15.46
C ARG A 88 -8.93 -7.29 15.32
N ARG A 89 -9.15 -6.60 14.22
CA ARG A 89 -10.40 -5.92 13.86
C ARG A 89 -11.34 -6.79 13.01
N GLY A 90 -11.05 -8.09 12.90
CA GLY A 90 -11.88 -9.08 12.21
C GLY A 90 -11.71 -9.09 10.69
N VAL A 91 -10.65 -8.48 10.15
CA VAL A 91 -10.41 -8.45 8.69
C VAL A 91 -9.24 -9.35 8.32
N ALA A 92 -9.54 -10.41 7.55
CA ALA A 92 -8.51 -11.31 7.04
C ALA A 92 -7.50 -10.53 6.19
N THR A 93 -6.23 -10.57 6.58
CA THR A 93 -5.20 -9.72 6.00
C THR A 93 -3.95 -10.53 5.65
N THR A 94 -3.50 -10.39 4.43
CA THR A 94 -2.20 -10.91 3.96
C THR A 94 -1.29 -9.76 3.57
N TRP A 95 -0.03 -10.02 3.36
CA TRP A 95 0.91 -8.97 2.97
C TRP A 95 2.05 -9.51 2.11
N GLU A 96 2.69 -8.64 1.35
CA GLU A 96 3.92 -8.91 0.64
C GLU A 96 4.85 -7.70 0.60
N LEU A 97 6.14 -7.99 0.48
CA LEU A 97 7.21 -7.04 0.28
C LEU A 97 7.73 -7.18 -1.14
N LYS A 98 7.81 -6.08 -1.86
CA LYS A 98 8.35 -6.03 -3.23
C LYS A 98 9.57 -5.11 -3.28
N TRP A 99 10.38 -5.29 -4.31
CA TRP A 99 11.42 -4.34 -4.71
C TRP A 99 11.00 -3.68 -6.02
N GLY A 100 11.36 -2.41 -6.21
CA GLY A 100 11.14 -1.69 -7.46
C GLY A 100 10.41 -0.37 -7.30
N ARG A 101 9.69 0.03 -8.35
CA ARG A 101 8.90 1.27 -8.33
C ARG A 101 7.54 1.01 -7.65
N PRO A 102 7.20 1.76 -6.59
CA PRO A 102 5.98 1.51 -5.81
C PRO A 102 4.68 1.50 -6.64
N SER A 103 4.54 2.42 -7.58
CA SER A 103 3.35 2.48 -8.44
C SER A 103 3.17 1.24 -9.29
N ASP A 104 4.24 0.75 -9.91
CA ASP A 104 4.20 -0.37 -10.84
C ASP A 104 3.93 -1.67 -10.07
N ALA A 105 4.59 -1.86 -8.93
CA ALA A 105 4.36 -3.00 -8.05
C ALA A 105 2.92 -3.05 -7.52
N LEU A 106 2.36 -1.91 -7.13
CA LEU A 106 0.97 -1.84 -6.64
C LEU A 106 -0.04 -2.21 -7.73
N ILE A 107 0.15 -1.73 -8.96
CA ILE A 107 -0.71 -2.05 -10.10
C ILE A 107 -0.61 -3.55 -10.42
N GLU A 108 0.60 -4.09 -10.53
CA GLU A 108 0.84 -5.52 -10.77
C GLU A 108 0.15 -6.40 -9.72
N VAL A 109 0.33 -6.07 -8.44
CA VAL A 109 -0.28 -6.83 -7.34
C VAL A 109 -1.81 -6.72 -7.38
N ALA A 110 -2.35 -5.54 -7.65
CA ALA A 110 -3.79 -5.34 -7.74
C ALA A 110 -4.42 -6.20 -8.86
N GLU A 111 -3.77 -6.28 -10.01
CA GLU A 111 -4.19 -7.13 -11.13
C GLU A 111 -4.06 -8.62 -10.79
N ALA A 112 -2.89 -9.05 -10.31
CA ALA A 112 -2.62 -10.45 -9.95
C ALA A 112 -3.57 -10.98 -8.87
N ARG A 113 -3.95 -10.14 -7.90
CA ARG A 113 -4.88 -10.46 -6.82
C ARG A 113 -6.35 -10.28 -7.21
N LYS A 114 -6.64 -9.80 -8.43
CA LYS A 114 -8.00 -9.45 -8.89
C LYS A 114 -8.67 -8.52 -7.86
N ALA A 115 -7.94 -7.49 -7.46
CA ALA A 115 -8.40 -6.54 -6.47
C ALA A 115 -9.67 -5.81 -6.96
N SER A 116 -10.55 -5.53 -6.02
CA SER A 116 -11.76 -4.74 -6.28
C SER A 116 -11.52 -3.24 -6.00
N LEU A 117 -10.46 -2.93 -5.26
CA LEU A 117 -10.08 -1.58 -4.86
C LEU A 117 -8.59 -1.54 -4.51
N VAL A 118 -7.92 -0.46 -4.88
CA VAL A 118 -6.59 -0.08 -4.36
C VAL A 118 -6.77 1.11 -3.41
N VAL A 119 -6.13 1.06 -2.25
CA VAL A 119 -6.17 2.15 -1.25
C VAL A 119 -4.75 2.58 -0.92
N LEU A 120 -4.48 3.87 -0.95
CA LEU A 120 -3.17 4.41 -0.58
C LEU A 120 -3.28 5.85 -0.04
N GLY A 121 -2.24 6.28 0.69
CA GLY A 121 -2.13 7.69 1.11
C GLY A 121 -1.86 8.61 -0.07
N THR A 122 -2.34 9.85 0.00
CA THR A 122 -2.03 10.87 -1.04
C THR A 122 -0.57 11.25 -1.05
N HIS A 123 0.14 11.13 0.08
CA HIS A 123 1.54 11.50 0.26
C HIS A 123 2.29 10.41 1.02
N GLY A 124 3.56 10.25 0.70
CA GLY A 124 4.48 9.37 1.40
C GLY A 124 5.43 10.16 2.33
N ARG A 125 6.52 9.52 2.75
CA ARG A 125 7.52 10.08 3.66
C ARG A 125 8.22 11.34 3.15
N SER A 126 8.29 11.54 1.84
CA SER A 126 9.01 12.64 1.18
C SER A 126 8.12 13.79 0.75
N ALA A 127 6.89 13.86 1.23
CA ALA A 127 5.94 14.87 0.77
C ALA A 127 6.33 16.28 1.16
N LEU A 128 6.48 17.12 0.16
CA LEU A 128 6.48 18.56 0.33
C LEU A 128 5.02 19.00 0.58
N GLU A 129 4.78 19.83 1.60
CA GLU A 129 3.44 20.29 2.05
C GLU A 129 2.56 20.90 0.94
N LYS A 130 3.16 21.27 -0.20
CA LYS A 130 2.48 21.94 -1.32
C LYS A 130 1.94 20.98 -2.40
N MET A 131 2.28 19.69 -2.37
CA MET A 131 1.81 18.75 -3.39
C MET A 131 0.43 18.21 -3.04
N LEU A 132 -0.52 18.33 -3.98
CA LEU A 132 -1.88 17.79 -3.81
C LEU A 132 -1.91 16.25 -3.86
N LEU A 133 -0.97 15.62 -4.56
CA LEU A 133 -0.89 14.19 -4.74
C LEU A 133 0.58 13.78 -4.97
N GLY A 134 1.05 12.79 -4.24
CA GLY A 134 2.40 12.25 -4.40
C GLY A 134 2.55 11.43 -5.69
N SER A 135 3.78 11.31 -6.19
CA SER A 135 4.09 10.67 -7.47
C SER A 135 3.58 9.23 -7.59
N THR A 136 3.66 8.45 -6.53
CA THR A 136 3.11 7.08 -6.49
C THR A 136 1.59 7.10 -6.62
N ALA A 137 0.91 7.92 -5.82
CA ALA A 137 -0.55 8.01 -5.83
C ALA A 137 -1.07 8.52 -7.18
N GLU A 138 -0.46 9.57 -7.72
CA GLU A 138 -0.79 10.11 -9.05
C GLU A 138 -0.67 9.04 -10.13
N ARG A 139 0.44 8.31 -10.15
CA ARG A 139 0.70 7.28 -11.17
C ARG A 139 -0.26 6.10 -11.04
N VAL A 140 -0.56 5.65 -9.81
CA VAL A 140 -1.54 4.57 -9.58
C VAL A 140 -2.93 5.01 -10.01
N VAL A 141 -3.39 6.21 -9.65
CA VAL A 141 -4.70 6.74 -10.09
C VAL A 141 -4.80 6.81 -11.60
N ARG A 142 -3.73 7.20 -12.28
CA ARG A 142 -3.73 7.36 -13.74
C ARG A 142 -3.68 6.03 -14.51
N LEU A 143 -2.99 5.01 -13.99
CA LEU A 143 -2.66 3.80 -14.75
C LEU A 143 -3.39 2.54 -14.27
N SER A 144 -3.98 2.55 -13.07
CA SER A 144 -4.67 1.38 -12.54
C SER A 144 -5.98 1.12 -13.30
N ALA A 145 -6.18 -0.13 -13.72
CA ALA A 145 -7.48 -0.60 -14.21
C ALA A 145 -8.48 -0.88 -13.06
N VAL A 146 -7.99 -0.94 -11.83
CA VAL A 146 -8.78 -1.15 -10.61
C VAL A 146 -9.12 0.21 -10.01
N PRO A 147 -10.34 0.43 -9.47
CA PRO A 147 -10.69 1.65 -8.73
C PRO A 147 -9.67 1.98 -7.65
N VAL A 148 -9.37 3.26 -7.47
CA VAL A 148 -8.35 3.74 -6.53
C VAL A 148 -8.97 4.73 -5.54
N LEU A 149 -8.77 4.48 -4.26
CA LEU A 149 -9.09 5.40 -3.17
C LEU A 149 -7.81 6.00 -2.61
N THR A 150 -7.69 7.31 -2.70
CA THR A 150 -6.59 8.04 -2.05
C THR A 150 -7.08 8.71 -0.77
N VAL A 151 -6.29 8.59 0.31
CA VAL A 151 -6.63 9.11 1.63
C VAL A 151 -5.65 10.20 2.02
N ARG A 152 -6.18 11.37 2.39
CA ARG A 152 -5.37 12.50 2.85
C ARG A 152 -5.09 12.43 4.34
N GLU A 153 -3.96 13.00 4.75
CA GLU A 153 -3.75 13.36 6.14
C GLU A 153 -4.70 14.52 6.51
N LYS A 154 -5.39 14.42 7.66
CA LYS A 154 -6.12 15.58 8.20
C LYS A 154 -5.09 16.54 8.79
N LYS A 155 -5.14 17.80 8.40
CA LYS A 155 -4.54 18.87 9.17
C LYS A 155 -5.25 19.02 10.51
#